data_8c092feb824acbc99af14247e648fbc4
#
_entry.id   8c092feb824acbc99af14247e648fbc4
#
_cell.length_a   1.000
_cell.length_b   1.000
_cell.length_c   1.000
_cell.angle_alpha   90.00
_cell.angle_beta   90.00
_cell.angle_gamma   90.00
#
_symmetry.space_group_name_H-M   'P 1'
#
loop_
_entity.id
_entity.type
_entity.pdbx_description
1 polymer ?
#
loop_
_entity_poly.entity_id
_entity_poly.type
_entity_poly.pdbx_seq_one_letter_code
_entity_poly.pdbx_strand_id
1 'polypeptide(L)'
;VTGMSEATETGHATESDQASDPLEQDLVGLGRRAVVITSSTRAAAGVYPDRSGPVIVDRVQSWGFSVGAPIVVADGDEFGLALRDVLASEPDLVITTGGTGLTPTDVTPEQTLPLLDRLVPGIAEGMRAAGVAKGVRTAMLSRGLVGISGPSLVVNLPGSRGGVNDGLDVLEPIMGHVLQQLAGGDH
;
A
#
# COMPACT_ATOMS: atom_id res chain seq x y z
N VAL A 1 -7.35 -35.50 -71.84
CA VAL A 1 -8.57 -34.88 -71.28
C VAL A 1 -8.24 -34.38 -69.90
N THR A 2 -8.30 -33.11 -69.83
CA THR A 2 -7.89 -32.16 -68.79
C THR A 2 -8.81 -32.20 -67.57
N GLY A 3 -8.25 -32.20 -66.40
CA GLY A 3 -8.97 -31.99 -65.13
C GLY A 3 -8.28 -30.88 -64.29
N MET A 4 -8.89 -29.72 -64.30
CA MET A 4 -8.51 -28.59 -63.46
C MET A 4 -9.04 -28.84 -62.06
N SER A 5 -8.14 -28.69 -61.04
CA SER A 5 -8.49 -28.71 -59.63
C SER A 5 -8.48 -27.23 -59.10
N GLU A 6 -9.64 -26.80 -58.62
CA GLU A 6 -9.82 -25.52 -57.94
C GLU A 6 -9.20 -25.60 -56.55
N ALA A 7 -8.34 -24.66 -56.24
CA ALA A 7 -7.81 -24.43 -54.91
C ALA A 7 -8.73 -23.48 -54.14
N THR A 8 -9.29 -23.95 -53.03
CA THR A 8 -10.04 -23.17 -52.07
C THR A 8 -9.05 -22.48 -51.11
N GLU A 9 -8.94 -21.16 -51.19
CA GLU A 9 -8.27 -20.34 -50.20
C GLU A 9 -9.14 -20.23 -48.92
N THR A 10 -8.70 -20.87 -47.85
CA THR A 10 -9.23 -20.62 -46.51
C THR A 10 -8.43 -19.51 -45.87
N GLY A 11 -9.08 -18.35 -45.71
CA GLY A 11 -8.54 -17.22 -45.00
C GLY A 11 -8.26 -17.56 -43.53
N HIS A 12 -7.00 -17.48 -43.13
CA HIS A 12 -6.59 -17.49 -41.75
C HIS A 12 -6.82 -16.07 -41.17
N ALA A 13 -7.81 -15.96 -40.30
CA ALA A 13 -7.92 -14.82 -39.36
C ALA A 13 -6.74 -14.87 -38.41
N THR A 14 -5.84 -13.92 -38.52
CA THR A 14 -4.80 -13.70 -37.49
C THR A 14 -5.45 -13.14 -36.23
N GLU A 15 -5.70 -14.01 -35.25
CA GLU A 15 -5.87 -13.60 -33.89
C GLU A 15 -4.56 -12.86 -33.47
N SER A 16 -4.68 -11.56 -33.26
CA SER A 16 -3.62 -10.77 -32.62
C SER A 16 -3.52 -11.21 -31.18
N ASP A 17 -2.61 -12.14 -30.91
CA ASP A 17 -2.14 -12.49 -29.59
C ASP A 17 -1.44 -11.24 -29.01
N GLN A 18 -2.18 -10.44 -28.22
CA GLN A 18 -1.60 -9.36 -27.44
C GLN A 18 -0.86 -10.03 -26.27
N ALA A 19 0.38 -10.44 -26.54
CA ALA A 19 1.30 -10.80 -25.48
C ALA A 19 1.49 -9.57 -24.57
N SER A 20 0.95 -9.63 -23.36
CA SER A 20 1.22 -8.66 -22.30
C SER A 20 2.72 -8.58 -22.08
N ASP A 21 3.23 -7.34 -21.91
CA ASP A 21 4.65 -7.07 -21.68
C ASP A 21 5.14 -7.94 -20.50
N PRO A 22 6.24 -8.69 -20.63
CA PRO A 22 6.79 -9.50 -19.52
C PRO A 22 7.07 -8.70 -18.25
N LEU A 23 7.26 -7.37 -18.35
CA LEU A 23 7.46 -6.47 -17.21
C LEU A 23 6.15 -6.18 -16.43
N GLU A 24 4.96 -6.36 -17.04
CA GLU A 24 3.68 -6.19 -16.35
C GLU A 24 3.27 -7.40 -15.50
N GLN A 25 3.80 -8.59 -15.79
CA GLN A 25 3.40 -9.82 -15.10
C GLN A 25 3.95 -9.96 -13.68
N ASP A 26 4.94 -9.13 -13.29
CA ASP A 26 5.61 -9.20 -11.98
C ASP A 26 5.15 -8.12 -10.98
N LEU A 27 4.22 -7.23 -11.36
CA LEU A 27 3.74 -6.18 -10.46
C LEU A 27 2.72 -6.71 -9.45
N VAL A 28 3.13 -6.82 -8.20
CA VAL A 28 2.32 -7.41 -7.11
C VAL A 28 0.97 -6.73 -6.88
N GLY A 29 0.87 -5.45 -7.24
CA GLY A 29 -0.32 -4.62 -7.10
C GLY A 29 -1.23 -4.53 -8.32
N LEU A 30 -0.92 -5.26 -9.41
CA LEU A 30 -1.69 -5.16 -10.65
C LEU A 30 -3.17 -5.52 -10.43
N GLY A 31 -4.07 -4.63 -10.86
CA GLY A 31 -5.51 -4.77 -10.66
C GLY A 31 -5.99 -4.53 -9.23
N ARG A 32 -5.12 -4.11 -8.32
CA ARG A 32 -5.42 -3.84 -6.90
C ARG A 32 -5.41 -2.35 -6.59
N ARG A 33 -6.10 -1.98 -5.52
CA ARG A 33 -6.25 -0.59 -5.12
C ARG A 33 -5.59 -0.33 -3.78
N ALA A 34 -4.83 0.78 -3.72
CA ALA A 34 -4.26 1.27 -2.48
C ALA A 34 -4.75 2.69 -2.16
N VAL A 35 -4.75 3.03 -0.88
CA VAL A 35 -5.05 4.39 -0.39
C VAL A 35 -3.96 4.81 0.59
N VAL A 36 -3.55 6.08 0.48
CA VAL A 36 -2.56 6.70 1.37
C VAL A 36 -3.24 7.80 2.18
N ILE A 37 -3.05 7.77 3.51
CA ILE A 37 -3.57 8.82 4.43
C ILE A 37 -2.38 9.43 5.16
N THR A 38 -2.28 10.76 5.13
CA THR A 38 -1.30 11.51 5.92
C THR A 38 -1.99 12.16 7.12
N SER A 39 -1.62 11.70 8.33
CA SER A 39 -2.04 12.28 9.60
C SER A 39 -1.06 13.39 9.98
N SER A 40 -1.49 14.65 9.81
CA SER A 40 -0.68 15.81 10.14
C SER A 40 -1.53 17.07 10.23
N THR A 41 -1.80 17.54 11.44
CA THR A 41 -2.53 18.78 11.70
C THR A 41 -1.93 19.98 10.98
N ARG A 42 -0.59 20.08 10.92
CA ARG A 42 0.09 21.21 10.28
C ARG A 42 0.02 21.15 8.74
N ALA A 43 0.07 19.94 8.16
CA ALA A 43 -0.09 19.78 6.72
C ALA A 43 -1.54 20.00 6.30
N ALA A 44 -2.52 19.50 7.06
CA ALA A 44 -3.94 19.73 6.83
C ALA A 44 -4.30 21.22 6.89
N ALA A 45 -3.68 21.97 7.80
CA ALA A 45 -3.83 23.43 7.90
C ALA A 45 -3.03 24.23 6.84
N GLY A 46 -2.33 23.57 5.91
CA GLY A 46 -1.53 24.22 4.87
C GLY A 46 -0.27 24.95 5.38
N VAL A 47 0.18 24.69 6.62
CA VAL A 47 1.37 25.33 7.20
C VAL A 47 2.65 24.88 6.47
N TYR A 48 2.69 23.63 6.02
CA TYR A 48 3.73 23.12 5.11
C TYR A 48 3.16 22.00 4.22
N PRO A 49 3.79 21.73 3.07
CA PRO A 49 3.32 20.66 2.19
C PRO A 49 3.57 19.27 2.80
N ASP A 50 2.66 18.33 2.55
CA ASP A 50 2.90 16.92 2.82
C ASP A 50 4.10 16.43 1.99
N ARG A 51 5.10 15.86 2.68
CA ARG A 51 6.35 15.36 2.07
C ARG A 51 6.47 13.84 2.14
N SER A 52 5.61 13.19 2.88
CA SER A 52 5.66 11.75 3.13
C SER A 52 4.66 10.99 2.28
N GLY A 53 3.44 11.47 2.19
CA GLY A 53 2.37 10.87 1.39
C GLY A 53 2.75 10.69 -0.08
N PRO A 54 3.27 11.71 -0.79
CA PRO A 54 3.71 11.55 -2.18
C PRO A 54 4.79 10.47 -2.37
N VAL A 55 5.75 10.34 -1.45
CA VAL A 55 6.78 9.28 -1.50
C VAL A 55 6.15 7.89 -1.40
N ILE A 56 5.13 7.73 -0.56
CA ILE A 56 4.40 6.46 -0.43
C ILE A 56 3.62 6.17 -1.72
N VAL A 57 2.92 7.17 -2.27
CA VAL A 57 2.17 7.04 -3.52
C VAL A 57 3.08 6.58 -4.64
N ASP A 58 4.22 7.25 -4.86
CA ASP A 58 5.16 6.91 -5.92
C ASP A 58 5.67 5.46 -5.80
N ARG A 59 6.01 5.01 -4.57
CA ARG A 59 6.47 3.64 -4.33
C ARG A 59 5.37 2.62 -4.56
N VAL A 60 4.15 2.87 -4.06
CA VAL A 60 3.01 1.97 -4.20
C VAL A 60 2.56 1.86 -5.66
N GLN A 61 2.62 2.95 -6.42
CA GLN A 61 2.43 2.92 -7.88
C GLN A 61 3.47 2.07 -8.58
N SER A 62 4.74 2.15 -8.17
CA SER A 62 5.80 1.31 -8.76
C SER A 62 5.59 -0.18 -8.48
N TRP A 63 4.84 -0.55 -7.45
CA TRP A 63 4.42 -1.93 -7.18
C TRP A 63 3.20 -2.37 -8.02
N GLY A 64 2.61 -1.46 -8.83
CA GLY A 64 1.50 -1.74 -9.73
C GLY A 64 0.12 -1.44 -9.16
N PHE A 65 -0.01 -0.89 -7.93
CA PHE A 65 -1.30 -0.53 -7.38
C PHE A 65 -1.89 0.71 -8.07
N SER A 66 -3.21 0.70 -8.26
CA SER A 66 -3.96 1.91 -8.51
C SER A 66 -4.08 2.71 -7.20
N VAL A 67 -3.47 3.90 -7.15
CA VAL A 67 -3.47 4.77 -5.98
C VAL A 67 -3.63 6.23 -6.40
N GLY A 68 -4.48 6.97 -5.69
CA GLY A 68 -4.69 8.41 -5.89
C GLY A 68 -3.72 9.27 -5.07
N ALA A 69 -3.94 10.60 -5.09
CA ALA A 69 -3.21 11.51 -4.22
C ALA A 69 -3.46 11.17 -2.73
N PRO A 70 -2.51 11.48 -1.83
CA PRO A 70 -2.69 11.26 -0.40
C PRO A 70 -3.88 12.05 0.15
N ILE A 71 -4.66 11.43 1.04
CA ILE A 71 -5.68 12.11 1.83
C ILE A 71 -4.96 12.72 3.04
N VAL A 72 -4.90 14.05 3.11
CA VAL A 72 -4.23 14.76 4.21
C VAL A 72 -5.27 15.24 5.20
N VAL A 73 -5.18 14.79 6.45
CA VAL A 73 -6.11 15.12 7.55
C VAL A 73 -5.37 15.50 8.82
N ALA A 74 -6.06 16.20 9.72
CA ALA A 74 -5.51 16.48 11.03
C ALA A 74 -5.38 15.20 11.88
N ASP A 75 -4.46 15.22 12.83
CA ASP A 75 -4.30 14.16 13.81
C ASP A 75 -5.55 14.00 14.68
N GLY A 76 -5.80 12.81 15.20
CA GLY A 76 -6.93 12.53 16.10
C GLY A 76 -8.18 12.05 15.36
N ASP A 77 -9.34 12.59 15.75
CA ASP A 77 -10.64 12.09 15.29
C ASP A 77 -10.84 12.22 13.78
N GLU A 78 -10.33 13.27 13.16
CA GLU A 78 -10.39 13.44 11.70
C GLU A 78 -9.67 12.31 10.97
N PHE A 79 -8.48 11.91 11.46
CA PHE A 79 -7.78 10.76 10.94
C PHE A 79 -8.58 9.47 11.13
N GLY A 80 -9.16 9.25 12.32
CA GLY A 80 -9.97 8.06 12.60
C GLY A 80 -11.19 7.94 11.70
N LEU A 81 -11.88 9.06 11.42
CA LEU A 81 -13.01 9.11 10.49
C LEU A 81 -12.56 8.82 9.05
N ALA A 82 -11.50 9.47 8.58
CA ALA A 82 -10.97 9.24 7.23
C ALA A 82 -10.54 7.78 7.03
N LEU A 83 -9.87 7.17 8.01
CA LEU A 83 -9.48 5.77 7.94
C LEU A 83 -10.69 4.84 7.87
N ARG A 84 -11.74 5.10 8.67
CA ARG A 84 -12.98 4.33 8.63
C ARG A 84 -13.67 4.40 7.27
N ASP A 85 -13.78 5.61 6.71
CA ASP A 85 -14.41 5.84 5.40
C ASP A 85 -13.62 5.15 4.27
N VAL A 86 -12.29 5.19 4.35
CA VAL A 86 -11.41 4.47 3.41
C VAL A 86 -11.63 2.96 3.50
N LEU A 87 -11.64 2.40 4.70
CA LEU A 87 -11.82 0.95 4.92
C LEU A 87 -13.20 0.47 4.46
N ALA A 88 -14.24 1.31 4.58
CA ALA A 88 -15.58 0.98 4.07
C ALA A 88 -15.62 0.81 2.54
N SER A 89 -14.61 1.31 1.81
CA SER A 89 -14.45 1.13 0.37
C SER A 89 -13.63 -0.11 -0.01
N GLU A 90 -13.19 -0.89 0.97
CA GLU A 90 -12.46 -2.16 0.82
C GLU A 90 -11.25 -2.09 -0.14
N PRO A 91 -10.26 -1.20 0.07
CA PRO A 91 -9.01 -1.25 -0.69
C PRO A 91 -8.19 -2.47 -0.30
N ASP A 92 -7.30 -2.95 -1.19
CA ASP A 92 -6.37 -4.04 -0.86
C ASP A 92 -5.28 -3.60 0.14
N LEU A 93 -4.87 -2.33 0.07
CA LEU A 93 -3.80 -1.76 0.90
C LEU A 93 -4.16 -0.35 1.37
N VAL A 94 -4.02 -0.11 2.68
CA VAL A 94 -4.08 1.23 3.27
C VAL A 94 -2.75 1.51 3.96
N ILE A 95 -2.04 2.54 3.52
CA ILE A 95 -0.83 3.01 4.20
C ILE A 95 -1.13 4.38 4.80
N THR A 96 -0.87 4.51 6.09
CA THR A 96 -0.95 5.81 6.76
C THR A 96 0.44 6.29 7.17
N THR A 97 0.66 7.58 7.26
CA THR A 97 1.93 8.17 7.71
C THR A 97 1.67 9.32 8.67
N GLY A 98 2.47 9.41 9.72
CA GLY A 98 2.36 10.42 10.78
C GLY A 98 1.61 9.95 12.01
N GLY A 99 1.66 10.73 13.09
CA GLY A 99 0.95 10.49 14.34
C GLY A 99 1.30 9.19 15.09
N THR A 100 2.50 8.62 14.87
CA THR A 100 2.92 7.35 15.47
C THR A 100 3.92 7.50 16.62
N GLY A 101 4.26 8.73 17.01
CA GLY A 101 5.23 9.03 18.06
C GLY A 101 4.67 8.99 19.47
N LEU A 102 5.32 9.74 20.38
CA LEU A 102 5.00 9.74 21.82
C LEU A 102 4.34 11.05 22.28
N THR A 103 4.11 12.01 21.38
CA THR A 103 3.44 13.26 21.78
C THR A 103 1.94 13.00 22.05
N PRO A 104 1.29 13.83 22.88
CA PRO A 104 -0.13 13.63 23.19
C PRO A 104 -1.06 13.70 21.94
N THR A 105 -0.60 14.30 20.86
CA THR A 105 -1.34 14.40 19.60
C THR A 105 -1.06 13.24 18.65
N ASP A 106 -0.04 12.40 18.91
CA ASP A 106 0.28 11.22 18.14
C ASP A 106 -0.66 10.08 18.54
N VAL A 107 -1.84 10.02 17.95
CA VAL A 107 -2.89 9.03 18.29
C VAL A 107 -3.29 8.15 17.11
N THR A 108 -2.49 8.13 16.04
CA THR A 108 -2.75 7.25 14.87
C THR A 108 -2.92 5.78 15.27
N PRO A 109 -2.10 5.17 16.14
CA PRO A 109 -2.30 3.78 16.55
C PRO A 109 -3.62 3.55 17.29
N GLU A 110 -4.00 4.49 18.17
CA GLU A 110 -5.24 4.43 18.95
C GLU A 110 -6.48 4.53 18.07
N GLN A 111 -6.42 5.32 17.01
CA GLN A 111 -7.50 5.44 16.02
C GLN A 111 -7.54 4.24 15.06
N THR A 112 -6.39 3.61 14.80
CA THR A 112 -6.29 2.46 13.89
C THR A 112 -6.72 1.17 14.56
N LEU A 113 -6.28 0.92 15.80
CA LEU A 113 -6.48 -0.36 16.50
C LEU A 113 -7.93 -0.85 16.53
N PRO A 114 -8.94 -0.01 16.83
CA PRO A 114 -10.34 -0.44 16.87
C PRO A 114 -10.93 -0.85 15.51
N LEU A 115 -10.24 -0.53 14.41
CA LEU A 115 -10.68 -0.82 13.05
C LEU A 115 -10.01 -2.08 12.47
N LEU A 116 -9.11 -2.72 13.22
CA LEU A 116 -8.40 -3.92 12.80
C LEU A 116 -9.08 -5.19 13.36
N ASP A 117 -9.30 -6.17 12.50
CA ASP A 117 -9.75 -7.50 12.90
C ASP A 117 -8.63 -8.33 13.52
N ARG A 118 -7.41 -8.19 12.97
CA ARG A 118 -6.22 -8.94 13.39
C ARG A 118 -4.98 -8.07 13.29
N LEU A 119 -4.07 -8.19 14.25
CA LEU A 119 -2.75 -7.56 14.20
C LEU A 119 -1.73 -8.46 13.48
N VAL A 120 -0.79 -7.83 12.77
CA VAL A 120 0.38 -8.47 12.17
C VAL A 120 1.65 -7.82 12.76
N PRO A 121 1.96 -8.06 14.05
CA PRO A 121 2.99 -7.30 14.78
C PRO A 121 4.39 -7.47 14.20
N GLY A 122 4.71 -8.64 13.63
CA GLY A 122 6.03 -8.92 13.06
C GLY A 122 6.45 -7.96 11.95
N ILE A 123 5.51 -7.45 11.15
CA ILE A 123 5.83 -6.45 10.12
C ILE A 123 6.21 -5.11 10.78
N ALA A 124 5.43 -4.64 11.75
CA ALA A 124 5.72 -3.41 12.47
C ALA A 124 7.04 -3.49 13.26
N GLU A 125 7.35 -4.64 13.83
CA GLU A 125 8.63 -4.92 14.50
C GLU A 125 9.79 -4.90 13.50
N GLY A 126 9.63 -5.51 12.34
CA GLY A 126 10.60 -5.50 11.24
C GLY A 126 10.93 -4.07 10.78
N MET A 127 9.92 -3.21 10.65
CA MET A 127 10.12 -1.80 10.29
C MET A 127 10.94 -1.04 11.34
N ARG A 128 10.63 -1.23 12.63
CA ARG A 128 11.42 -0.64 13.73
C ARG A 128 12.86 -1.15 13.74
N ALA A 129 13.04 -2.46 13.54
CA ALA A 129 14.36 -3.09 13.49
C ALA A 129 15.19 -2.58 12.31
N ALA A 130 14.58 -2.41 11.13
CA ALA A 130 15.25 -1.85 9.95
C ALA A 130 15.77 -0.43 10.19
N GLY A 131 14.96 0.45 10.80
CA GLY A 131 15.38 1.79 11.17
C GLY A 131 16.55 1.78 12.16
N VAL A 132 16.50 0.91 13.17
CA VAL A 132 17.60 0.76 14.16
C VAL A 132 18.88 0.26 13.47
N ALA A 133 18.78 -0.71 12.58
CA ALA A 133 19.93 -1.26 11.84
C ALA A 133 20.61 -0.20 10.95
N LYS A 134 19.85 0.77 10.43
CA LYS A 134 20.36 1.94 9.70
C LYS A 134 20.87 3.06 10.63
N GLY A 135 20.95 2.84 11.96
CA GLY A 135 21.48 3.78 12.93
C GLY A 135 20.46 4.75 13.55
N VAL A 136 19.18 4.66 13.18
CA VAL A 136 18.10 5.49 13.72
C VAL A 136 17.55 4.85 14.99
N ARG A 137 18.21 5.05 16.14
CA ARG A 137 17.80 4.44 17.42
C ARG A 137 16.39 4.80 17.85
N THR A 138 15.91 6.00 17.50
CA THR A 138 14.56 6.48 17.79
C THR A 138 13.46 5.76 17.00
N ALA A 139 13.80 4.93 16.01
CA ALA A 139 12.82 4.10 15.32
C ALA A 139 12.06 3.16 16.28
N MET A 140 12.68 2.76 17.41
CA MET A 140 12.02 1.98 18.47
C MET A 140 10.83 2.70 19.13
N LEU A 141 10.76 4.02 19.03
CA LEU A 141 9.68 4.82 19.64
C LEU A 141 8.41 4.86 18.78
N SER A 142 8.49 4.40 17.53
CA SER A 142 7.30 4.30 16.68
C SER A 142 6.33 3.27 17.23
N ARG A 143 5.08 3.71 17.48
CA ARG A 143 3.98 2.88 17.95
C ARG A 143 3.08 2.41 16.80
N GLY A 144 3.51 2.66 15.54
CA GLY A 144 2.77 2.26 14.35
C GLY A 144 2.39 0.79 14.37
N LEU A 145 1.17 0.50 13.91
CA LEU A 145 0.57 -0.82 13.83
C LEU A 145 0.57 -1.33 12.39
N VAL A 146 0.56 -2.65 12.25
CA VAL A 146 0.19 -3.33 11.02
C VAL A 146 -0.87 -4.37 11.35
N GLY A 147 -1.93 -4.42 10.55
CA GLY A 147 -3.04 -5.35 10.77
C GLY A 147 -3.93 -5.49 9.55
N ILE A 148 -4.96 -6.30 9.71
CA ILE A 148 -5.94 -6.62 8.68
C ILE A 148 -7.29 -6.04 9.10
N SER A 149 -8.00 -5.42 8.16
CA SER A 149 -9.39 -4.98 8.29
C SER A 149 -10.17 -5.44 7.06
N GLY A 150 -11.06 -6.42 7.20
CA GLY A 150 -11.69 -7.08 6.06
C GLY A 150 -10.66 -7.60 5.06
N PRO A 151 -10.71 -7.19 3.78
CA PRO A 151 -9.73 -7.57 2.76
C PRO A 151 -8.46 -6.71 2.78
N SER A 152 -8.40 -5.65 3.60
CA SER A 152 -7.37 -4.62 3.56
C SER A 152 -6.18 -4.95 4.46
N LEU A 153 -4.95 -4.87 3.95
CA LEU A 153 -3.77 -4.66 4.79
C LEU A 153 -3.71 -3.18 5.20
N VAL A 154 -3.61 -2.92 6.49
CA VAL A 154 -3.46 -1.56 7.05
C VAL A 154 -2.08 -1.42 7.68
N VAL A 155 -1.36 -0.37 7.31
CA VAL A 155 0.02 -0.12 7.76
C VAL A 155 0.18 1.31 8.25
N ASN A 156 0.61 1.51 9.49
CA ASN A 156 0.98 2.83 10.00
C ASN A 156 2.50 3.03 9.88
N LEU A 157 2.91 3.96 9.03
CA LEU A 157 4.30 4.39 8.90
C LEU A 157 4.57 5.66 9.73
N PRO A 158 5.82 5.89 10.17
CA PRO A 158 6.19 7.14 10.83
C PRO A 158 6.09 8.33 9.87
N GLY A 159 6.00 9.55 10.43
CA GLY A 159 5.88 10.77 9.62
C GLY A 159 7.19 11.24 8.97
N SER A 160 8.34 10.67 9.30
CA SER A 160 9.62 11.05 8.72
C SER A 160 9.87 10.34 7.39
N ARG A 161 10.43 11.05 6.39
CA ARG A 161 10.76 10.45 5.08
C ARG A 161 11.68 9.23 5.18
N GLY A 162 12.66 9.27 6.10
CA GLY A 162 13.55 8.13 6.35
C GLY A 162 12.77 6.91 6.84
N GLY A 163 11.94 7.08 7.87
CA GLY A 163 11.13 6.00 8.41
C GLY A 163 10.07 5.47 7.42
N VAL A 164 9.53 6.35 6.55
CA VAL A 164 8.66 5.92 5.44
C VAL A 164 9.41 4.99 4.49
N ASN A 165 10.59 5.39 4.02
CA ASN A 165 11.38 4.54 3.12
C ASN A 165 11.79 3.22 3.77
N ASP A 166 12.23 3.24 5.03
CA ASP A 166 12.59 2.04 5.77
C ASP A 166 11.41 1.08 5.90
N GLY A 167 10.22 1.61 6.17
CA GLY A 167 9.00 0.80 6.25
C GLY A 167 8.58 0.21 4.90
N LEU A 168 8.67 0.99 3.82
CA LEU A 168 8.36 0.52 2.47
C LEU A 168 9.36 -0.54 1.99
N ASP A 169 10.67 -0.40 2.31
CA ASP A 169 11.70 -1.40 2.00
C ASP A 169 11.43 -2.75 2.71
N VAL A 170 10.81 -2.74 3.90
CA VAL A 170 10.39 -3.95 4.61
C VAL A 170 9.14 -4.56 4.00
N LEU A 171 8.20 -3.74 3.53
CA LEU A 171 6.93 -4.21 2.96
C LEU A 171 7.10 -4.82 1.57
N GLU A 172 7.88 -4.19 0.70
CA GLU A 172 7.99 -4.56 -0.71
C GLU A 172 8.22 -6.05 -0.95
N PRO A 173 9.23 -6.70 -0.33
CA PRO A 173 9.52 -8.10 -0.59
C PRO A 173 8.45 -9.09 -0.12
N ILE A 174 7.55 -8.68 0.77
CA ILE A 174 6.51 -9.55 1.33
C ILE A 174 5.11 -9.29 0.76
N MET A 175 4.92 -8.18 0.03
CA MET A 175 3.58 -7.76 -0.42
C MET A 175 2.87 -8.82 -1.27
N GLY A 176 3.58 -9.47 -2.20
CA GLY A 176 2.98 -10.53 -3.02
C GLY A 176 2.38 -11.66 -2.18
N HIS A 177 3.12 -12.12 -1.18
CA HIS A 177 2.67 -13.17 -0.28
C HIS A 177 1.49 -12.72 0.62
N VAL A 178 1.56 -11.51 1.16
CA VAL A 178 0.46 -10.93 1.96
C VAL A 178 -0.83 -10.88 1.15
N LEU A 179 -0.78 -10.34 -0.07
CA LEU A 179 -1.96 -10.20 -0.93
C LEU A 179 -2.53 -11.56 -1.35
N GLN A 180 -1.66 -12.55 -1.61
CA GLN A 180 -2.09 -13.92 -1.90
C GLN A 180 -2.84 -14.54 -0.72
N GLN A 181 -2.33 -14.38 0.50
CA GLN A 181 -2.99 -14.89 1.71
C GLN A 181 -4.33 -14.20 1.97
N LEU A 182 -4.43 -12.88 1.78
CA LEU A 182 -5.68 -12.14 1.95
C LEU A 182 -6.75 -12.55 0.92
N ALA A 183 -6.32 -12.95 -0.28
CA ALA A 183 -7.22 -13.47 -1.30
C ALA A 183 -7.66 -14.93 -1.06
N GLY A 184 -7.24 -15.56 0.07
CA GLY A 184 -7.60 -16.95 0.40
C GLY A 184 -6.77 -18.00 -0.32
N GLY A 185 -5.57 -17.64 -0.78
CA GLY A 185 -4.63 -18.59 -1.39
C GLY A 185 -4.14 -19.63 -0.37
N ASP A 186 -4.02 -20.89 -0.81
CA ASP A 186 -3.45 -21.98 -0.01
C ASP A 186 -1.97 -21.75 0.30
N HIS A 187 -1.52 -22.26 1.46
CA HIS A 187 -0.15 -22.22 1.94
C HIS A 187 0.69 -23.35 1.34
#